data_37561be1782ffcaac4c066f07c6b35c7
#
_entry.id   37561be1782ffcaac4c066f07c6b35c7
#
_cell.length_a   1.000
_cell.length_b   1.000
_cell.length_c   1.000
_cell.angle_alpha   90.00
_cell.angle_beta   90.00
_cell.angle_gamma   90.00
#
_symmetry.space_group_name_H-M   'P 1'
#
loop_
_entity.id
_entity.type
_entity.pdbx_description
1 polymer ?
#
loop_
_entity_poly.entity_id
_entity_poly.type
_entity_poly.pdbx_seq_one_letter_code
_entity_poly.pdbx_strand_id
1 'polypeptide(L)'
;MMNEQEVFVLADRTLQGVVEQIRDEQWEMVMPSDFATSGAPDRPITLREVINYHAYDDAWVPDMLAGRTMDEIGQEAFKGDLLGDDPKGSFAALVEKACAAAQGLTEPERTVHCSFGDFPAREYLWQVNSFRGLRAHDIARVIGADTRLPAALVQGLWDELAPHAEEWRAIGVFGPKVEVPDDAPLQDRLLGLTGRQP
;
A
#
# COMPACT_ATOMS: atom_id res chain seq x y z
N MET A 1 -6.75 -18.12 8.97
CA MET A 1 -5.68 -17.21 8.53
C MET A 1 -6.08 -16.73 7.15
N MET A 2 -6.09 -15.43 6.91
CA MET A 2 -6.37 -14.86 5.58
C MET A 2 -5.19 -15.17 4.65
N ASN A 3 -5.49 -15.42 3.37
CA ASN A 3 -4.43 -15.54 2.38
C ASN A 3 -4.02 -14.16 1.84
N GLU A 4 -2.96 -14.13 1.03
CA GLU A 4 -2.40 -12.90 0.45
C GLU A 4 -3.40 -12.09 -0.37
N GLN A 5 -4.29 -12.75 -1.12
CA GLN A 5 -5.32 -12.12 -1.94
C GLN A 5 -6.36 -11.41 -1.06
N GLU A 6 -6.81 -12.09 0.00
CA GLU A 6 -7.80 -11.54 0.95
C GLU A 6 -7.22 -10.33 1.69
N VAL A 7 -5.95 -10.40 2.12
CA VAL A 7 -5.28 -9.28 2.80
C VAL A 7 -5.07 -8.12 1.83
N PHE A 8 -4.65 -8.38 0.59
CA PHE A 8 -4.51 -7.36 -0.45
C PHE A 8 -5.82 -6.59 -0.66
N VAL A 9 -6.91 -7.30 -0.92
CA VAL A 9 -8.23 -6.69 -1.16
C VAL A 9 -8.66 -5.85 0.05
N LEU A 10 -8.46 -6.37 1.27
CA LEU A 10 -8.84 -5.64 2.48
C LEU A 10 -7.96 -4.40 2.70
N ALA A 11 -6.66 -4.49 2.45
CA ALA A 11 -5.74 -3.36 2.56
C ALA A 11 -6.10 -2.24 1.57
N ASP A 12 -6.34 -2.61 0.33
CA ASP A 12 -6.67 -1.68 -0.75
C ASP A 12 -8.02 -0.99 -0.54
N ARG A 13 -9.05 -1.74 -0.15
CA ARG A 13 -10.36 -1.19 0.24
C ARG A 13 -10.28 -0.29 1.48
N THR A 14 -9.40 -0.62 2.44
CA THR A 14 -9.19 0.23 3.61
C THR A 14 -8.54 1.56 3.19
N LEU A 15 -7.54 1.53 2.32
CA LEU A 15 -6.93 2.75 1.78
C LEU A 15 -7.95 3.57 0.97
N GLN A 16 -8.76 2.94 0.13
CA GLN A 16 -9.85 3.60 -0.60
C GLN A 16 -10.79 4.34 0.36
N GLY A 17 -11.24 3.68 1.43
CA GLY A 17 -12.12 4.29 2.43
C GLY A 17 -11.50 5.49 3.15
N VAL A 18 -10.18 5.55 3.27
CA VAL A 18 -9.45 6.74 3.77
C VAL A 18 -9.42 7.84 2.71
N VAL A 19 -9.14 7.49 1.45
CA VAL A 19 -9.13 8.44 0.32
C VAL A 19 -10.49 9.12 0.13
N GLU A 20 -11.59 8.41 0.32
CA GLU A 20 -12.95 8.96 0.27
C GLU A 20 -13.19 10.07 1.31
N GLN A 21 -12.45 10.07 2.43
CA GLN A 21 -12.55 11.07 3.48
C GLN A 21 -11.67 12.31 3.27
N ILE A 22 -10.80 12.32 2.25
CA ILE A 22 -9.97 13.49 1.92
C ILE A 22 -10.91 14.64 1.50
N ARG A 23 -10.76 15.81 2.13
CA ARG A 23 -11.47 17.02 1.75
C ARG A 23 -10.77 17.74 0.61
N ASP A 24 -11.50 18.53 -0.17
CA ASP A 24 -10.96 19.20 -1.37
C ASP A 24 -9.73 20.05 -1.07
N GLU A 25 -9.73 20.76 0.05
CA GLU A 25 -8.60 21.60 0.47
C GLU A 25 -7.37 20.82 0.96
N GLN A 26 -7.49 19.51 1.17
CA GLN A 26 -6.39 18.67 1.66
C GLN A 26 -5.54 18.07 0.55
N TRP A 27 -6.06 18.00 -0.68
CA TRP A 27 -5.33 17.35 -1.78
C TRP A 27 -3.94 17.95 -2.03
N GLU A 28 -3.80 19.27 -1.90
CA GLU A 28 -2.54 19.99 -2.11
C GLU A 28 -1.74 20.21 -0.81
N MET A 29 -2.15 19.61 0.31
CA MET A 29 -1.37 19.69 1.54
C MET A 29 -0.02 19.00 1.37
N VAL A 30 1.02 19.62 1.92
CA VAL A 30 2.37 19.07 1.95
C VAL A 30 2.42 17.93 2.97
N MET A 31 2.91 16.78 2.53
CA MET A 31 3.04 15.60 3.37
C MET A 31 4.33 15.61 4.18
N PRO A 32 4.33 14.99 5.38
CA PRO A 32 5.57 14.75 6.13
C PRO A 32 6.63 14.02 5.29
N SER A 33 7.90 14.26 5.58
CA SER A 33 9.03 13.73 4.81
C SER A 33 9.13 12.19 4.80
N ASP A 34 8.55 11.52 5.80
CA ASP A 34 8.47 10.07 5.89
C ASP A 34 7.51 9.42 4.87
N PHE A 35 6.74 10.24 4.14
CA PHE A 35 5.95 9.79 2.99
C PHE A 35 6.74 9.76 1.68
N ALA A 36 7.91 10.37 1.63
CA ALA A 36 8.75 10.30 0.44
C ALA A 36 9.21 8.84 0.19
N THR A 37 9.02 8.37 -1.05
CA THR A 37 9.48 7.05 -1.47
C THR A 37 10.85 7.14 -2.14
N SER A 38 11.51 6.01 -2.33
CA SER A 38 12.75 5.96 -3.14
C SER A 38 12.47 6.50 -4.55
N GLY A 39 13.25 7.51 -4.97
CA GLY A 39 13.03 8.19 -6.25
C GLY A 39 12.06 9.38 -6.20
N ALA A 40 11.52 9.72 -5.03
CA ALA A 40 10.76 10.96 -4.87
C ALA A 40 11.59 12.19 -5.25
N PRO A 41 10.95 13.25 -5.80
CA PRO A 41 11.66 14.48 -6.15
C PRO A 41 12.27 15.14 -4.90
N ASP A 42 13.38 15.84 -5.08
CA ASP A 42 14.04 16.64 -4.02
C ASP A 42 13.23 17.94 -3.75
N ARG A 43 11.97 17.76 -3.39
CA ARG A 43 11.02 18.80 -2.98
C ARG A 43 9.92 18.19 -2.12
N PRO A 44 9.18 19.01 -1.36
CA PRO A 44 7.99 18.54 -0.67
C PRO A 44 6.99 17.90 -1.65
N ILE A 45 6.39 16.79 -1.25
CA ILE A 45 5.33 16.09 -2.00
C ILE A 45 3.97 16.40 -1.39
N THR A 46 2.93 16.42 -2.22
CA THR A 46 1.55 16.66 -1.78
C THR A 46 0.82 15.36 -1.46
N LEU A 47 -0.30 15.44 -0.74
CA LEU A 47 -1.18 14.30 -0.52
C LEU A 47 -1.66 13.72 -1.86
N ARG A 48 -1.99 14.58 -2.85
CA ARG A 48 -2.37 14.15 -4.20
C ARG A 48 -1.29 13.27 -4.83
N GLU A 49 -0.04 13.67 -4.72
CA GLU A 49 1.09 12.90 -5.28
C GLU A 49 1.27 11.55 -4.58
N VAL A 50 1.06 11.49 -3.26
CA VAL A 50 1.08 10.23 -2.50
C VAL A 50 -0.04 9.29 -2.98
N ILE A 51 -1.27 9.79 -3.13
CA ILE A 51 -2.38 8.98 -3.62
C ILE A 51 -2.16 8.56 -5.09
N ASN A 52 -1.62 9.45 -5.93
CA ASN A 52 -1.29 9.12 -7.31
C ASN A 52 -0.22 8.01 -7.41
N TYR A 53 0.72 7.97 -6.48
CA TYR A 53 1.68 6.88 -6.39
C TYR A 53 0.99 5.53 -6.11
N HIS A 54 0.03 5.49 -5.18
CA HIS A 54 -0.77 4.29 -4.94
C HIS A 54 -1.66 3.92 -6.14
N ALA A 55 -2.24 4.91 -6.82
CA ALA A 55 -2.98 4.72 -8.05
C ALA A 55 -2.12 4.10 -9.17
N TYR A 56 -0.86 4.52 -9.27
CA TYR A 56 0.12 3.95 -10.19
C TYR A 56 0.39 2.47 -9.89
N ASP A 57 0.59 2.14 -8.63
CA ASP A 57 0.80 0.74 -8.22
C ASP A 57 -0.43 -0.11 -8.55
N ASP A 58 -1.66 0.38 -8.28
CA ASP A 58 -2.91 -0.33 -8.58
C ASP A 58 -3.11 -0.53 -10.07
N ALA A 59 -2.73 0.45 -10.89
CA ALA A 59 -2.84 0.34 -12.34
C ALA A 59 -2.01 -0.83 -12.89
N TRP A 60 -0.86 -1.14 -12.26
CA TRP A 60 -0.02 -2.26 -12.66
C TRP A 60 -0.51 -3.64 -12.21
N VAL A 61 -1.27 -3.73 -11.10
CA VAL A 61 -1.64 -5.02 -10.49
C VAL A 61 -2.29 -6.00 -11.47
N PRO A 62 -3.27 -5.62 -12.32
CA PRO A 62 -3.90 -6.57 -13.24
C PRO A 62 -2.92 -7.21 -14.22
N ASP A 63 -2.03 -6.42 -14.80
CA ASP A 63 -1.05 -6.90 -15.78
C ASP A 63 0.05 -7.73 -15.11
N MET A 64 0.51 -7.31 -13.94
CA MET A 64 1.48 -8.05 -13.14
C MET A 64 0.95 -9.44 -12.77
N LEU A 65 -0.26 -9.52 -12.24
CA LEU A 65 -0.89 -10.81 -11.88
C LEU A 65 -1.24 -11.67 -13.10
N ALA A 66 -1.39 -11.08 -14.28
CA ALA A 66 -1.50 -11.81 -15.54
C ALA A 66 -0.15 -12.38 -16.04
N GLY A 67 0.97 -12.05 -15.39
CA GLY A 67 2.32 -12.47 -15.78
C GLY A 67 2.88 -11.73 -16.99
N ARG A 68 2.36 -10.54 -17.29
CA ARG A 68 2.88 -9.68 -18.35
C ARG A 68 4.10 -8.92 -17.88
N THR A 69 5.03 -8.69 -18.81
CA THR A 69 6.21 -7.87 -18.54
C THR A 69 5.92 -6.37 -18.75
N MET A 70 6.68 -5.51 -18.09
CA MET A 70 6.59 -4.07 -18.31
C MET A 70 6.88 -3.66 -19.76
N ASP A 71 7.73 -4.41 -20.47
CA ASP A 71 8.05 -4.15 -21.88
C ASP A 71 6.86 -4.46 -22.80
N GLU A 72 6.08 -5.52 -22.51
CA GLU A 72 4.88 -5.87 -23.28
C GLU A 72 3.75 -4.85 -23.13
N ILE A 73 3.67 -4.19 -21.97
CA ILE A 73 2.65 -3.18 -21.65
C ILE A 73 3.11 -1.80 -22.10
N GLY A 74 4.40 -1.54 -22.02
CA GLY A 74 5.04 -0.26 -22.16
C GLY A 74 5.39 0.34 -20.79
N GLN A 75 6.67 0.59 -20.56
CA GLN A 75 7.18 1.08 -19.27
C GLN A 75 6.57 2.43 -18.83
N GLU A 76 6.01 3.18 -19.78
CA GLU A 76 5.39 4.50 -19.54
C GLU A 76 3.85 4.44 -19.44
N ALA A 77 3.23 3.24 -19.53
CA ALA A 77 1.79 3.06 -19.72
C ALA A 77 0.93 3.75 -18.66
N PHE A 78 1.39 3.79 -17.43
CA PHE A 78 0.65 4.37 -16.29
C PHE A 78 1.34 5.59 -15.68
N LYS A 79 2.33 6.20 -16.37
CA LYS A 79 2.98 7.42 -15.89
C LYS A 79 2.07 8.64 -16.02
N GLY A 80 2.23 9.56 -15.08
CA GLY A 80 1.51 10.83 -15.07
C GLY A 80 0.44 10.92 -13.99
N ASP A 81 -0.50 11.83 -14.16
CA ASP A 81 -1.63 12.02 -13.25
C ASP A 81 -2.75 11.02 -13.59
N LEU A 82 -2.91 10.01 -12.75
CA LEU A 82 -3.96 9.00 -12.87
C LEU A 82 -5.26 9.39 -12.15
N LEU A 83 -5.23 10.46 -11.37
CA LEU A 83 -6.36 10.91 -10.58
C LEU A 83 -7.27 11.90 -11.33
N GLY A 84 -6.74 12.68 -12.26
CA GLY A 84 -7.50 13.60 -13.10
C GLY A 84 -8.37 14.58 -12.31
N ASP A 85 -9.50 14.96 -12.87
CA ASP A 85 -10.44 15.94 -12.27
C ASP A 85 -11.30 15.33 -11.16
N ASP A 86 -11.47 14.01 -11.13
CA ASP A 86 -12.17 13.27 -10.06
C ASP A 86 -11.23 12.29 -9.37
N PRO A 87 -10.40 12.77 -8.44
CA PRO A 87 -9.36 11.94 -7.82
C PRO A 87 -9.91 10.76 -7.03
N LYS A 88 -11.07 10.92 -6.37
CA LYS A 88 -11.70 9.83 -5.60
C LYS A 88 -12.28 8.76 -6.51
N GLY A 89 -13.03 9.16 -7.54
CA GLY A 89 -13.61 8.22 -8.49
C GLY A 89 -12.55 7.49 -9.32
N SER A 90 -11.51 8.20 -9.75
CA SER A 90 -10.38 7.60 -10.49
C SER A 90 -9.63 6.58 -9.63
N PHE A 91 -9.31 6.92 -8.39
CA PHE A 91 -8.66 6.00 -7.46
C PHE A 91 -9.53 4.76 -7.20
N ALA A 92 -10.82 4.96 -6.89
CA ALA A 92 -11.77 3.86 -6.66
C ALA A 92 -11.86 2.89 -7.86
N ALA A 93 -11.83 3.42 -9.09
CA ALA A 93 -11.86 2.59 -10.29
C ALA A 93 -10.60 1.74 -10.48
N LEU A 94 -9.43 2.24 -10.06
CA LEU A 94 -8.17 1.50 -10.09
C LEU A 94 -8.15 0.41 -9.01
N VAL A 95 -8.55 0.74 -7.78
CA VAL A 95 -8.72 -0.22 -6.68
C VAL A 95 -9.66 -1.36 -7.08
N GLU A 96 -10.79 -1.06 -7.74
CA GLU A 96 -11.72 -2.10 -8.20
C GLU A 96 -11.06 -3.09 -9.15
N LYS A 97 -10.28 -2.60 -10.12
CA LYS A 97 -9.56 -3.44 -11.08
C LYS A 97 -8.47 -4.28 -10.40
N ALA A 98 -7.70 -3.67 -9.50
CA ALA A 98 -6.64 -4.34 -8.76
C ALA A 98 -7.21 -5.44 -7.85
N CYS A 99 -8.27 -5.14 -7.09
CA CYS A 99 -8.98 -6.10 -6.25
C CYS A 99 -9.58 -7.25 -7.07
N ALA A 100 -10.20 -6.96 -8.21
CA ALA A 100 -10.77 -7.99 -9.08
C ALA A 100 -9.67 -8.92 -9.63
N ALA A 101 -8.51 -8.37 -10.03
CA ALA A 101 -7.38 -9.16 -10.48
C ALA A 101 -6.82 -10.06 -9.36
N ALA A 102 -6.67 -9.54 -8.15
CA ALA A 102 -6.21 -10.31 -7.01
C ALA A 102 -7.20 -11.44 -6.64
N GLN A 103 -8.48 -11.16 -6.62
CA GLN A 103 -9.53 -12.16 -6.36
C GLN A 103 -9.60 -13.25 -7.45
N GLY A 104 -9.28 -12.90 -8.68
CA GLY A 104 -9.25 -13.81 -9.82
C GLY A 104 -7.96 -14.63 -9.95
N LEU A 105 -6.97 -14.41 -9.11
CA LEU A 105 -5.69 -15.13 -9.17
C LEU A 105 -5.87 -16.59 -8.78
N THR A 106 -5.67 -17.50 -9.73
CA THR A 106 -5.76 -18.96 -9.52
C THR A 106 -4.42 -19.66 -9.41
N GLU A 107 -3.34 -18.97 -9.80
CA GLU A 107 -1.97 -19.49 -9.83
C GLU A 107 -1.05 -18.59 -8.97
N PRO A 108 -1.04 -18.75 -7.63
CA PRO A 108 -0.25 -17.88 -6.75
C PRO A 108 1.27 -18.01 -6.94
N GLU A 109 1.72 -19.10 -7.56
CA GLU A 109 3.13 -19.33 -7.91
C GLU A 109 3.51 -18.78 -9.31
N ARG A 110 2.57 -18.16 -10.05
CA ARG A 110 2.86 -17.53 -11.34
C ARG A 110 3.91 -16.44 -11.13
N THR A 111 4.90 -16.38 -12.01
CA THR A 111 5.91 -15.33 -11.98
C THR A 111 5.30 -13.98 -12.36
N VAL A 112 5.54 -12.98 -11.53
CA VAL A 112 5.26 -11.56 -11.74
C VAL A 112 6.57 -10.87 -12.06
N HIS A 113 6.59 -10.02 -13.09
CA HIS A 113 7.77 -9.32 -13.59
C HIS A 113 7.72 -7.83 -13.22
N CYS A 114 8.19 -7.50 -12.01
CA CYS A 114 8.20 -6.12 -11.50
C CYS A 114 9.47 -5.37 -11.89
N SER A 115 9.45 -4.05 -11.74
CA SER A 115 10.64 -3.21 -11.93
C SER A 115 11.78 -3.51 -10.95
N PHE A 116 11.47 -4.14 -9.82
CA PHE A 116 12.41 -4.49 -8.75
C PHE A 116 12.73 -6.00 -8.66
N GLY A 117 12.25 -6.82 -9.61
CA GLY A 117 12.57 -8.23 -9.70
C GLY A 117 11.40 -9.12 -10.11
N ASP A 118 11.69 -10.41 -10.26
CA ASP A 118 10.73 -11.47 -10.56
C ASP A 118 10.35 -12.19 -9.27
N PHE A 119 9.05 -12.30 -9.00
CA PHE A 119 8.53 -12.91 -7.76
C PHE A 119 7.33 -13.81 -8.06
N PRO A 120 7.03 -14.82 -7.23
CA PRO A 120 5.72 -15.45 -7.24
C PRO A 120 4.61 -14.41 -6.96
N ALA A 121 3.45 -14.55 -7.60
CA ALA A 121 2.34 -13.61 -7.45
C ALA A 121 1.92 -13.42 -5.98
N ARG A 122 1.95 -14.49 -5.15
CA ARG A 122 1.69 -14.40 -3.71
C ARG A 122 2.67 -13.48 -2.99
N GLU A 123 3.97 -13.55 -3.33
CA GLU A 123 5.00 -12.72 -2.70
C GLU A 123 4.87 -11.26 -3.15
N TYR A 124 4.58 -11.03 -4.43
CA TYR A 124 4.25 -9.71 -4.95
C TYR A 124 3.09 -9.06 -4.18
N LEU A 125 2.00 -9.80 -3.95
CA LEU A 125 0.86 -9.29 -3.19
C LEU A 125 1.25 -8.92 -1.75
N TRP A 126 2.09 -9.70 -1.08
CA TRP A 126 2.56 -9.36 0.27
C TRP A 126 3.40 -8.08 0.31
N GLN A 127 4.26 -7.86 -0.68
CA GLN A 127 5.05 -6.63 -0.75
C GLN A 127 4.16 -5.39 -0.90
N VAL A 128 3.08 -5.50 -1.68
CA VAL A 128 2.10 -4.41 -1.85
C VAL A 128 1.21 -4.24 -0.62
N ASN A 129 0.78 -5.34 0.00
CA ASN A 129 -0.09 -5.33 1.19
C ASN A 129 0.53 -4.58 2.37
N SER A 130 1.78 -4.86 2.69
CA SER A 130 2.47 -4.22 3.82
C SER A 130 2.49 -2.71 3.66
N PHE A 131 2.74 -2.25 2.43
CA PHE A 131 2.80 -0.84 2.12
C PHE A 131 1.42 -0.16 2.21
N ARG A 132 0.38 -0.73 1.60
CA ARG A 132 -0.97 -0.15 1.57
C ARG A 132 -1.69 -0.19 2.90
N GLY A 133 -1.65 -1.33 3.58
CA GLY A 133 -2.30 -1.49 4.87
C GLY A 133 -1.80 -0.49 5.91
N LEU A 134 -0.48 -0.27 5.96
CA LEU A 134 0.13 0.71 6.85
C LEU A 134 -0.10 2.15 6.36
N ARG A 135 -0.09 2.40 5.05
CA ARG A 135 -0.36 3.74 4.49
C ARG A 135 -1.77 4.23 4.75
N ALA A 136 -2.77 3.35 4.80
CA ALA A 136 -4.12 3.73 5.20
C ALA A 136 -4.14 4.39 6.58
N HIS A 137 -3.43 3.79 7.57
CA HIS A 137 -3.26 4.39 8.89
C HIS A 137 -2.51 5.73 8.82
N ASP A 138 -1.37 5.78 8.12
CA ASP A 138 -0.52 6.97 8.06
C ASP A 138 -1.28 8.17 7.45
N ILE A 139 -2.01 7.94 6.35
CA ILE A 139 -2.79 8.98 5.67
C ILE A 139 -3.97 9.41 6.52
N ALA A 140 -4.71 8.47 7.14
CA ALA A 140 -5.82 8.78 8.04
C ALA A 140 -5.37 9.72 9.17
N ARG A 141 -4.21 9.46 9.77
CA ARG A 141 -3.61 10.32 10.80
C ARG A 141 -3.36 11.74 10.29
N VAL A 142 -2.79 11.89 9.10
CA VAL A 142 -2.44 13.20 8.54
C VAL A 142 -3.68 14.02 8.18
N ILE A 143 -4.73 13.40 7.64
CA ILE A 143 -5.98 14.09 7.28
C ILE A 143 -6.93 14.29 8.46
N GLY A 144 -6.61 13.74 9.64
CA GLY A 144 -7.45 13.81 10.84
C GLY A 144 -8.66 12.88 10.79
N ALA A 145 -8.58 11.76 10.07
CA ALA A 145 -9.59 10.71 10.02
C ALA A 145 -9.36 9.63 11.10
N ASP A 146 -10.27 8.67 11.19
CA ASP A 146 -10.12 7.52 12.09
C ASP A 146 -8.95 6.64 11.64
N THR A 147 -7.99 6.43 12.54
CA THR A 147 -6.76 5.66 12.27
C THR A 147 -6.90 4.16 12.54
N ARG A 148 -8.08 3.71 12.97
CA ARG A 148 -8.32 2.28 13.25
C ARG A 148 -8.41 1.50 11.96
N LEU A 149 -7.57 0.48 11.87
CA LEU A 149 -7.60 -0.49 10.77
C LEU A 149 -8.59 -1.63 11.10
N PRO A 150 -9.20 -2.26 10.10
CA PRO A 150 -9.99 -3.48 10.32
C PRO A 150 -9.16 -4.55 11.05
N ALA A 151 -9.73 -5.15 12.09
CA ALA A 151 -8.99 -6.12 12.92
C ALA A 151 -8.45 -7.31 12.12
N ALA A 152 -9.17 -7.75 11.08
CA ALA A 152 -8.72 -8.80 10.18
C ALA A 152 -7.49 -8.38 9.36
N LEU A 153 -7.43 -7.11 8.90
CA LEU A 153 -6.26 -6.55 8.22
C LEU A 153 -5.05 -6.50 9.15
N VAL A 154 -5.25 -5.99 10.37
CA VAL A 154 -4.19 -5.92 11.39
C VAL A 154 -3.62 -7.31 11.67
N GLN A 155 -4.49 -8.33 11.81
CA GLN A 155 -4.07 -9.71 12.04
C GLN A 155 -3.30 -10.27 10.85
N GLY A 156 -3.80 -10.07 9.61
CA GLY A 156 -3.12 -10.55 8.40
C GLY A 156 -1.74 -9.93 8.21
N LEU A 157 -1.64 -8.62 8.41
CA LEU A 157 -0.35 -7.90 8.36
C LEU A 157 0.59 -8.35 9.48
N TRP A 158 0.08 -8.55 10.69
CA TRP A 158 0.89 -9.04 11.80
C TRP A 158 1.48 -10.43 11.52
N ASP A 159 0.65 -11.36 11.04
CA ASP A 159 1.05 -12.74 10.77
C ASP A 159 2.18 -12.81 9.72
N GLU A 160 2.15 -11.92 8.74
CA GLU A 160 3.18 -11.84 7.69
C GLU A 160 4.41 -11.04 8.12
N LEU A 161 4.21 -9.85 8.70
CA LEU A 161 5.31 -8.92 8.93
C LEU A 161 6.12 -9.24 10.19
N ALA A 162 5.50 -9.78 11.24
CA ALA A 162 6.19 -9.98 12.50
C ALA A 162 7.39 -10.95 12.40
N PRO A 163 7.31 -12.06 11.63
CA PRO A 163 8.45 -12.95 11.45
C PRO A 163 9.62 -12.31 10.68
N HIS A 164 9.34 -11.35 9.80
CA HIS A 164 10.30 -10.77 8.84
C HIS A 164 10.66 -9.30 9.12
N ALA A 165 10.15 -8.71 10.21
CA ALA A 165 10.30 -7.28 10.48
C ALA A 165 11.75 -6.80 10.56
N GLU A 166 12.66 -7.63 11.09
CA GLU A 166 14.08 -7.27 11.18
C GLU A 166 14.77 -7.30 9.79
N GLU A 167 14.37 -8.20 8.90
CA GLU A 167 14.85 -8.24 7.51
C GLU A 167 14.44 -6.97 6.76
N TRP A 168 13.16 -6.58 6.87
CA TRP A 168 12.64 -5.36 6.28
C TRP A 168 13.29 -4.09 6.86
N ARG A 169 13.63 -4.12 8.15
CA ARG A 169 14.36 -3.03 8.80
C ARG A 169 15.80 -2.93 8.31
N ALA A 170 16.48 -4.07 8.15
CA ALA A 170 17.86 -4.11 7.68
C ALA A 170 18.04 -3.51 6.28
N ILE A 171 17.02 -3.62 5.42
CA ILE A 171 17.01 -3.03 4.07
C ILE A 171 16.36 -1.64 4.02
N GLY A 172 15.97 -1.07 5.16
CA GLY A 172 15.50 0.31 5.27
C GLY A 172 14.01 0.52 4.92
N VAL A 173 13.22 -0.55 4.78
CA VAL A 173 11.76 -0.45 4.54
C VAL A 173 11.04 -0.02 5.81
N PHE A 174 11.45 -0.53 6.97
CA PHE A 174 10.91 -0.11 8.26
C PHE A 174 11.91 0.76 9.01
N GLY A 175 11.39 1.79 9.70
CA GLY A 175 12.14 2.59 10.65
C GLY A 175 12.56 1.81 11.90
N PRO A 176 13.31 2.43 12.81
CA PRO A 176 13.63 1.84 14.11
C PRO A 176 12.36 1.40 14.84
N LYS A 177 12.38 0.22 15.46
CA LYS A 177 11.26 -0.28 16.25
C LYS A 177 10.89 0.74 17.35
N VAL A 178 9.60 0.98 17.51
CA VAL A 178 9.04 1.75 18.62
C VAL A 178 8.57 0.77 19.69
N GLU A 179 9.04 0.95 20.92
CA GLU A 179 8.65 0.09 22.04
C GLU A 179 7.19 0.34 22.41
N VAL A 180 6.42 -0.75 22.45
CA VAL A 180 5.02 -0.77 22.82
C VAL A 180 4.81 -1.89 23.84
N PRO A 181 3.96 -1.70 24.88
CA PRO A 181 3.67 -2.75 25.85
C PRO A 181 3.20 -4.05 25.19
N ASP A 182 3.60 -5.20 25.72
CA ASP A 182 3.23 -6.52 25.15
C ASP A 182 1.71 -6.79 25.20
N ASP A 183 1.01 -6.16 26.12
CA ASP A 183 -0.45 -6.23 26.31
C ASP A 183 -1.22 -5.14 25.56
N ALA A 184 -0.53 -4.29 24.79
CA ALA A 184 -1.18 -3.27 23.95
C ALA A 184 -2.01 -3.91 22.82
N PRO A 185 -3.00 -3.18 22.28
CA PRO A 185 -3.75 -3.63 21.11
C PRO A 185 -2.84 -4.08 19.97
N LEU A 186 -3.25 -5.10 19.21
CA LEU A 186 -2.43 -5.67 18.14
C LEU A 186 -2.03 -4.62 17.09
N GLN A 187 -2.91 -3.64 16.80
CA GLN A 187 -2.59 -2.54 15.90
C GLN A 187 -1.41 -1.72 16.42
N ASP A 188 -1.41 -1.37 17.70
CA ASP A 188 -0.33 -0.57 18.29
C ASP A 188 1.01 -1.32 18.25
N ARG A 189 0.96 -2.63 18.51
CA ARG A 189 2.12 -3.51 18.41
C ARG A 189 2.63 -3.61 16.96
N LEU A 190 1.72 -3.71 15.98
CA LEU A 190 2.07 -3.71 14.54
C LEU A 190 2.70 -2.38 14.12
N LEU A 191 2.14 -1.26 14.56
CA LEU A 191 2.67 0.08 14.29
C LEU A 191 4.08 0.23 14.88
N GLY A 192 4.25 -0.12 16.16
CA GLY A 192 5.57 -0.08 16.82
C GLY A 192 6.59 -0.99 16.13
N LEU A 193 6.19 -2.21 15.75
CA LEU A 193 7.04 -3.16 15.04
C LEU A 193 7.56 -2.58 13.71
N THR A 194 6.73 -1.80 13.00
CA THR A 194 7.05 -1.21 11.70
C THR A 194 7.63 0.21 11.79
N GLY A 195 7.99 0.67 13.00
CA GLY A 195 8.65 1.96 13.24
C GLY A 195 7.70 3.16 13.34
N ARG A 196 6.39 2.91 13.52
CA ARG A 196 5.37 3.95 13.66
C ARG A 196 5.02 4.20 15.12
N GLN A 197 4.68 5.45 15.42
CA GLN A 197 4.09 5.79 16.72
C GLN A 197 2.59 5.42 16.69
N PRO A 198 2.11 4.59 17.63
CA PRO A 198 0.67 4.29 17.80
C PRO A 198 -0.17 5.49 18.14
#